data_9586560e1d515e28cc4aa0f791c01a20
#
_entry.id   9586560e1d515e28cc4aa0f791c01a20
#
_cell.length_a   1.000
_cell.length_b   1.000
_cell.length_c   1.000
_cell.angle_alpha   90.00
_cell.angle_beta   90.00
_cell.angle_gamma   90.00
#
_symmetry.space_group_name_H-M   'P 1'
#
loop_
_entity.id
_entity.type
_entity.pdbx_description
1 polymer ?
#
loop_
_entity_poly.entity_id
_entity_poly.type
_entity_poly.pdbx_seq_one_letter_code
_entity_poly.pdbx_strand_id
1 'polypeptide(L)'
;MITIENFLKGLDDELNIAPQRSSYKPEQWEMRDLLNAMYRIGRTMTPDFVFDEENMDTYRQLGFWFMNDSRMTAFNPNGKGRTAGRLGKGIYLAGNTGTGKTTAFNILHFLYRKNPFKCLDNVMMWREMRADDIAALYAKTGDIFEIKKEPFLCIQDLGCEPLESIYMGNRMNVLQDLLCYRGDRRDFVTMITSNIPLEHEDIRKRYGDRVQSRMIEMMNYLTLTGKDRRKNNGNTEVHSNQL
;
A
#
# COMPACT_ATOMS: atom_id res chain seq x y z
N MET A 1 2.07 17.72 -43.40
CA MET A 1 2.96 18.23 -42.35
C MET A 1 2.11 18.50 -41.12
N ILE A 2 2.34 17.80 -40.01
CA ILE A 2 1.60 18.03 -38.76
C ILE A 2 2.08 19.36 -38.20
N THR A 3 1.16 20.25 -37.80
CA THR A 3 1.56 21.51 -37.15
C THR A 3 2.14 21.22 -35.79
N ILE A 4 3.03 22.10 -35.31
CA ILE A 4 3.67 21.94 -33.98
C ILE A 4 2.60 21.90 -32.87
N GLU A 5 1.52 22.63 -33.00
CA GLU A 5 0.38 22.62 -32.06
C GLU A 5 -0.31 21.26 -31.98
N ASN A 6 -0.55 20.62 -33.14
CA ASN A 6 -1.14 19.28 -33.19
C ASN A 6 -0.17 18.21 -32.66
N PHE A 7 1.15 18.40 -32.87
CA PHE A 7 2.17 17.54 -32.32
C PHE A 7 2.23 17.66 -30.78
N LEU A 8 2.24 18.90 -30.26
CA LEU A 8 2.27 19.14 -28.81
C LEU A 8 1.00 18.63 -28.12
N LYS A 9 -0.17 18.81 -28.75
CA LYS A 9 -1.43 18.28 -28.23
C LYS A 9 -1.45 16.76 -28.21
N GLY A 10 -0.96 16.10 -29.26
CA GLY A 10 -0.78 14.65 -29.26
C GLY A 10 0.24 14.17 -28.25
N LEU A 11 1.32 14.95 -28.04
CA LEU A 11 2.33 14.66 -27.03
C LEU A 11 1.77 14.81 -25.62
N ASP A 12 0.95 15.82 -25.35
CA ASP A 12 0.27 16.01 -24.07
C ASP A 12 -0.72 14.86 -23.80
N ASP A 13 -1.42 14.39 -24.80
CA ASP A 13 -2.29 13.22 -24.72
C ASP A 13 -1.48 11.94 -24.45
N GLU A 14 -0.34 11.75 -25.11
CA GLU A 14 0.58 10.61 -24.86
C GLU A 14 1.32 10.71 -23.52
N LEU A 15 1.73 11.92 -23.11
CA LEU A 15 2.42 12.14 -21.82
C LEU A 15 1.45 12.12 -20.63
N ASN A 16 0.20 12.49 -20.83
CA ASN A 16 -0.85 12.37 -19.83
C ASN A 16 -1.43 10.95 -19.68
N ILE A 17 -0.99 10.00 -20.49
CA ILE A 17 -1.19 8.57 -20.27
C ILE A 17 -0.22 8.07 -19.16
N ALA A 18 -0.12 8.78 -18.07
CA ALA A 18 0.06 8.08 -16.81
C ALA A 18 -1.22 7.23 -16.64
N PRO A 19 -1.13 5.92 -16.36
CA PRO A 19 -2.30 5.09 -16.19
C PRO A 19 -3.16 5.73 -15.10
N GLN A 20 -4.17 6.45 -15.54
CA GLN A 20 -5.16 6.98 -14.63
C GLN A 20 -5.88 5.75 -14.12
N ARG A 21 -5.56 5.40 -12.89
CA ARG A 21 -6.40 4.49 -12.15
C ARG A 21 -7.83 5.04 -12.22
N SER A 22 -8.63 4.55 -13.17
CA SER A 22 -10.04 4.84 -13.18
C SER A 22 -10.65 4.07 -12.02
N SER A 23 -10.67 4.69 -10.84
CA SER A 23 -11.49 4.19 -9.76
C SER A 23 -12.94 4.38 -10.22
N TYR A 24 -13.71 3.31 -10.21
CA TYR A 24 -15.15 3.42 -10.17
C TYR A 24 -15.48 4.25 -8.93
N LYS A 25 -15.95 5.48 -9.12
CA LYS A 25 -16.61 6.22 -8.06
C LYS A 25 -18.01 5.62 -8.00
N PRO A 26 -18.40 4.96 -6.91
CA PRO A 26 -19.83 4.83 -6.64
C PRO A 26 -20.31 6.27 -6.53
N GLU A 27 -21.15 6.71 -7.43
CA GLU A 27 -21.59 8.11 -7.61
C GLU A 27 -22.20 8.72 -6.32
N GLN A 28 -22.32 7.96 -5.24
CA GLN A 28 -23.05 8.30 -4.02
C GLN A 28 -22.36 7.89 -2.70
N TRP A 29 -21.09 7.50 -2.70
CA TRP A 29 -20.44 7.14 -1.43
C TRP A 29 -19.91 8.37 -0.72
N GLU A 30 -20.54 8.71 0.38
CA GLU A 30 -19.98 9.65 1.34
C GLU A 30 -18.90 8.95 2.18
N MET A 31 -17.91 9.73 2.65
CA MET A 31 -16.84 9.21 3.51
C MET A 31 -17.40 8.50 4.76
N ARG A 32 -18.50 9.02 5.33
CA ARG A 32 -19.17 8.41 6.48
C ARG A 32 -19.61 6.97 6.18
N ASP A 33 -20.21 6.75 5.03
CA ASP A 33 -20.75 5.43 4.66
C ASP A 33 -19.61 4.45 4.34
N LEU A 34 -18.53 4.94 3.71
CA LEU A 34 -17.33 4.13 3.50
C LEU A 34 -16.67 3.75 4.83
N LEU A 35 -16.52 4.68 5.77
CA LEU A 35 -15.96 4.37 7.10
C LEU A 35 -16.84 3.39 7.87
N ASN A 36 -18.18 3.50 7.77
CA ASN A 36 -19.09 2.52 8.34
C ASN A 36 -18.90 1.12 7.71
N ALA A 37 -18.73 1.05 6.39
CA ALA A 37 -18.42 -0.21 5.72
C ALA A 37 -17.07 -0.78 6.18
N MET A 38 -16.02 0.05 6.23
CA MET A 38 -14.71 -0.35 6.76
C MET A 38 -14.79 -0.86 8.20
N TYR A 39 -15.55 -0.18 9.07
CA TYR A 39 -15.79 -0.59 10.45
C TYR A 39 -16.42 -1.98 10.52
N ARG A 40 -17.52 -2.19 9.78
CA ARG A 40 -18.22 -3.48 9.75
C ARG A 40 -17.31 -4.61 9.25
N ILE A 41 -16.57 -4.38 8.18
CA ILE A 41 -15.59 -5.35 7.65
C ILE A 41 -14.50 -5.62 8.70
N GLY A 42 -13.95 -4.58 9.32
CA GLY A 42 -12.94 -4.71 10.37
C GLY A 42 -13.41 -5.56 11.55
N ARG A 43 -14.66 -5.36 11.98
CA ARG A 43 -15.30 -6.14 13.06
C ARG A 43 -15.49 -7.62 12.70
N THR A 44 -15.70 -7.96 11.45
CA THR A 44 -15.77 -9.37 11.02
C THR A 44 -14.41 -10.06 11.02
N MET A 45 -13.32 -9.30 10.79
CA MET A 45 -11.95 -9.80 10.77
C MET A 45 -11.32 -9.84 12.17
N THR A 46 -11.63 -8.83 12.97
CA THR A 46 -11.08 -8.62 14.31
C THR A 46 -12.23 -8.15 15.23
N PRO A 47 -12.76 -9.01 16.13
CA PRO A 47 -13.92 -8.67 16.95
C PRO A 47 -13.79 -7.37 17.76
N ASP A 48 -12.58 -7.02 18.19
CA ASP A 48 -12.30 -5.80 18.96
C ASP A 48 -11.87 -4.62 18.09
N PHE A 49 -12.07 -4.71 16.76
CA PHE A 49 -11.74 -3.62 15.86
C PHE A 49 -12.56 -2.37 16.20
N VAL A 50 -11.86 -1.26 16.39
CA VAL A 50 -12.46 0.07 16.65
C VAL A 50 -11.70 1.15 15.88
N PHE A 51 -12.43 2.20 15.51
CA PHE A 51 -11.81 3.45 15.14
C PHE A 51 -11.57 4.30 16.41
N ASP A 52 -10.36 4.81 16.54
CA ASP A 52 -9.93 5.69 17.62
C ASP A 52 -9.09 6.86 17.09
N GLU A 53 -8.62 7.71 17.98
CA GLU A 53 -7.82 8.89 17.61
C GLU A 53 -6.50 8.51 16.92
N GLU A 54 -5.93 7.34 17.25
CA GLU A 54 -4.64 6.88 16.70
C GLU A 54 -4.76 6.37 15.24
N ASN A 55 -5.93 5.85 14.83
CA ASN A 55 -6.10 5.21 13.52
C ASN A 55 -7.10 5.90 12.58
N MET A 56 -8.03 6.69 13.09
CA MET A 56 -9.13 7.27 12.31
C MET A 56 -8.63 8.08 11.10
N ASP A 57 -7.59 8.90 11.29
CA ASP A 57 -7.06 9.69 10.17
C ASP A 57 -6.52 8.79 9.07
N THR A 58 -5.76 7.75 9.42
CA THR A 58 -5.20 6.81 8.44
C THR A 58 -6.31 6.12 7.65
N TYR A 59 -7.37 5.63 8.30
CA TYR A 59 -8.52 5.03 7.60
C TYR A 59 -9.25 6.03 6.71
N ARG A 60 -9.35 7.29 7.12
CA ARG A 60 -9.90 8.37 6.28
C ARG A 60 -9.04 8.60 5.03
N GLN A 61 -7.71 8.64 5.16
CA GLN A 61 -6.82 8.79 4.00
C GLN A 61 -6.87 7.56 3.07
N LEU A 62 -6.92 6.36 3.62
CA LEU A 62 -7.15 5.14 2.85
C LEU A 62 -8.48 5.16 2.11
N GLY A 63 -9.52 5.71 2.75
CA GLY A 63 -10.84 5.91 2.14
C GLY A 63 -10.80 6.92 0.99
N PHE A 64 -10.15 8.07 1.15
CA PHE A 64 -9.98 9.03 0.07
C PHE A 64 -9.20 8.43 -1.10
N TRP A 65 -8.11 7.69 -0.81
CA TRP A 65 -7.36 6.99 -1.83
C TRP A 65 -8.23 5.96 -2.57
N PHE A 66 -9.01 5.18 -1.84
CA PHE A 66 -9.91 4.16 -2.42
C PHE A 66 -10.95 4.78 -3.34
N MET A 67 -11.57 5.89 -2.92
CA MET A 67 -12.57 6.62 -3.71
C MET A 67 -11.97 7.48 -4.83
N ASN A 68 -10.63 7.54 -4.98
CA ASN A 68 -9.96 8.45 -5.90
C ASN A 68 -10.30 9.94 -5.62
N ASP A 69 -10.38 10.31 -4.35
CA ASP A 69 -10.78 11.64 -3.90
C ASP A 69 -9.58 12.54 -3.67
N SER A 70 -9.59 13.72 -4.27
CA SER A 70 -8.50 14.70 -4.20
C SER A 70 -8.24 15.28 -2.80
N ARG A 71 -9.14 15.04 -1.84
CA ARG A 71 -8.94 15.40 -0.42
C ARG A 71 -7.91 14.55 0.29
N MET A 72 -7.42 13.48 -0.36
CA MET A 72 -6.34 12.66 0.18
C MET A 72 -5.11 13.50 0.48
N THR A 73 -4.48 13.23 1.63
CA THR A 73 -3.16 13.77 1.98
C THR A 73 -2.25 12.64 2.46
N ALA A 74 -0.95 12.81 2.25
CA ALA A 74 0.07 11.86 2.68
C ALA A 74 1.20 12.59 3.42
N PHE A 75 1.95 11.89 4.26
CA PHE A 75 3.14 12.45 4.89
C PHE A 75 4.22 12.72 3.84
N ASN A 76 4.98 13.80 4.06
CA ASN A 76 6.14 14.10 3.23
C ASN A 76 7.38 13.36 3.77
N PRO A 77 7.87 12.32 3.10
CA PRO A 77 9.04 11.57 3.58
C PRO A 77 10.36 12.35 3.50
N ASN A 78 10.39 13.44 2.74
CA ASN A 78 11.57 14.32 2.58
C ASN A 78 11.49 15.59 3.42
N GLY A 79 10.48 15.73 4.29
CA GLY A 79 10.27 16.95 5.05
C GLY A 79 9.25 16.81 6.16
N LYS A 80 8.82 17.94 6.72
CA LYS A 80 7.79 17.96 7.76
C LYS A 80 6.40 18.14 7.13
N GLY A 81 5.39 17.59 7.80
CA GLY A 81 3.98 17.81 7.46
C GLY A 81 3.44 16.87 6.39
N ARG A 82 2.37 17.30 5.74
CA ARG A 82 1.62 16.51 4.74
C ARG A 82 1.59 17.24 3.41
N THR A 83 1.46 16.48 2.35
CA THR A 83 1.28 16.96 0.97
C THR A 83 -0.01 16.40 0.39
N ALA A 84 -0.50 16.98 -0.71
CA ALA A 84 -1.59 16.40 -1.47
C ALA A 84 -1.25 14.96 -1.87
N GLY A 85 -2.21 14.06 -1.71
CA GLY A 85 -2.07 12.67 -2.10
C GLY A 85 -2.05 12.53 -3.62
N ARG A 86 -1.31 11.54 -4.10
CA ARG A 86 -1.19 11.19 -5.51
C ARG A 86 -2.04 9.94 -5.79
N LEU A 87 -3.24 10.17 -6.26
CA LEU A 87 -4.30 9.15 -6.35
C LEU A 87 -3.96 7.95 -7.27
N GLY A 88 -3.12 8.17 -8.29
CA GLY A 88 -2.60 7.11 -9.16
C GLY A 88 -1.47 6.28 -8.57
N LYS A 89 -0.94 6.66 -7.41
CA LYS A 89 0.18 5.98 -6.75
C LYS A 89 -0.30 5.02 -5.68
N GLY A 90 0.53 4.03 -5.34
CA GLY A 90 0.27 3.11 -4.25
C GLY A 90 0.38 3.75 -2.86
N ILE A 91 0.40 2.91 -1.84
CA ILE A 91 0.50 3.33 -0.44
C ILE A 91 1.64 2.57 0.24
N TYR A 92 2.49 3.32 0.94
CA TYR A 92 3.40 2.78 1.95
C TYR A 92 2.81 3.07 3.33
N LEU A 93 2.38 2.03 4.04
CA LEU A 93 1.78 2.13 5.36
C LEU A 93 2.79 1.65 6.42
N ALA A 94 3.40 2.60 7.12
CA ALA A 94 4.33 2.32 8.21
C ALA A 94 3.63 2.31 9.58
N GLY A 95 4.21 1.58 10.52
CA GLY A 95 3.75 1.58 11.92
C GLY A 95 4.34 0.43 12.71
N ASN A 96 4.30 0.53 14.02
CA ASN A 96 4.82 -0.50 14.92
C ASN A 96 4.07 -1.84 14.76
N THR A 97 4.66 -2.91 15.27
CA THR A 97 4.01 -4.22 15.32
C THR A 97 2.69 -4.14 16.09
N GLY A 98 1.65 -4.79 15.54
CA GLY A 98 0.34 -4.86 16.21
C GLY A 98 -0.56 -3.64 16.04
N THR A 99 -0.15 -2.57 15.33
CA THR A 99 -0.99 -1.38 15.12
C THR A 99 -2.17 -1.60 14.16
N GLY A 100 -2.23 -2.72 13.44
CA GLY A 100 -3.34 -3.05 12.54
C GLY A 100 -3.10 -2.74 11.06
N LYS A 101 -1.85 -2.59 10.61
CA LYS A 101 -1.50 -2.34 9.19
C LYS A 101 -2.07 -3.38 8.24
N THR A 102 -1.85 -4.66 8.55
CA THR A 102 -2.39 -5.77 7.76
C THR A 102 -3.92 -5.75 7.76
N THR A 103 -4.55 -5.49 8.91
CA THR A 103 -6.01 -5.35 9.00
C THR A 103 -6.53 -4.22 8.10
N ALA A 104 -5.84 -3.08 8.08
CA ALA A 104 -6.22 -1.96 7.23
C ALA A 104 -6.19 -2.33 5.73
N PHE A 105 -5.15 -3.04 5.28
CA PHE A 105 -5.07 -3.50 3.90
C PHE A 105 -6.05 -4.63 3.59
N ASN A 106 -6.32 -5.53 4.52
CA ASN A 106 -7.35 -6.56 4.36
C ASN A 106 -8.76 -5.95 4.20
N ILE A 107 -9.06 -4.89 4.96
CA ILE A 107 -10.33 -4.14 4.81
C ILE A 107 -10.41 -3.52 3.40
N LEU A 108 -9.33 -2.88 2.93
CA LEU A 108 -9.27 -2.33 1.58
C LEU A 108 -9.39 -3.42 0.52
N HIS A 109 -8.73 -4.55 0.70
CA HIS A 109 -8.83 -5.69 -0.22
C HIS A 109 -10.27 -6.22 -0.30
N PHE A 110 -10.98 -6.31 0.82
CA PHE A 110 -12.38 -6.72 0.83
C PHE A 110 -13.27 -5.73 0.05
N LEU A 111 -13.08 -4.43 0.27
CA LEU A 111 -13.77 -3.39 -0.49
C LEU A 111 -13.45 -3.48 -1.98
N TYR A 112 -12.16 -3.65 -2.30
CA TYR A 112 -11.66 -3.81 -3.66
C TYR A 112 -12.33 -5.00 -4.38
N ARG A 113 -12.44 -6.15 -3.74
CA ARG A 113 -13.11 -7.33 -4.33
C ARG A 113 -14.58 -7.07 -4.70
N LYS A 114 -15.23 -6.15 -4.00
CA LYS A 114 -16.62 -5.73 -4.29
C LYS A 114 -16.68 -4.62 -5.35
N ASN A 115 -15.60 -3.86 -5.47
CA ASN A 115 -15.50 -2.70 -6.37
C ASN A 115 -14.07 -2.57 -6.93
N PRO A 116 -13.66 -3.46 -7.86
CA PRO A 116 -12.29 -3.51 -8.34
C PRO A 116 -11.94 -2.29 -9.20
N PHE A 117 -10.68 -1.86 -9.07
CA PHE A 117 -10.12 -0.82 -9.93
C PHE A 117 -9.92 -1.33 -11.36
N LYS A 118 -10.06 -0.40 -12.31
CA LYS A 118 -9.78 -0.66 -13.70
C LYS A 118 -8.63 0.23 -14.19
N CYS A 119 -7.83 -0.31 -15.07
CA CYS A 119 -6.86 0.46 -15.84
C CYS A 119 -7.13 0.15 -17.32
N LEU A 120 -7.44 1.17 -18.12
CA LEU A 120 -7.81 1.00 -19.53
C LEU A 120 -8.85 -0.11 -19.73
N ASP A 121 -9.94 -0.07 -18.96
CA ASP A 121 -11.06 -1.03 -18.94
C ASP A 121 -10.71 -2.45 -18.45
N ASN A 122 -9.46 -2.75 -18.17
CA ASN A 122 -9.07 -4.02 -17.56
C ASN A 122 -9.12 -3.93 -16.03
N VAL A 123 -9.67 -4.95 -15.38
CA VAL A 123 -9.67 -5.09 -13.93
C VAL A 123 -8.22 -5.33 -13.47
N MET A 124 -7.72 -4.47 -12.59
CA MET A 124 -6.41 -4.68 -11.96
C MET A 124 -6.56 -5.74 -10.89
N MET A 125 -5.96 -6.91 -11.08
CA MET A 125 -5.98 -7.98 -10.07
C MET A 125 -5.12 -7.58 -8.86
N TRP A 126 -5.74 -7.56 -7.67
CA TRP A 126 -5.00 -7.38 -6.43
C TRP A 126 -4.30 -8.67 -6.06
N ARG A 127 -2.99 -8.70 -6.23
CA ARG A 127 -2.14 -9.76 -5.71
C ARG A 127 -1.50 -9.33 -4.40
N GLU A 128 -1.62 -10.18 -3.39
CA GLU A 128 -1.05 -9.93 -2.08
C GLU A 128 -0.05 -11.02 -1.71
N MET A 129 1.12 -10.62 -1.24
CA MET A 129 2.18 -11.52 -0.79
C MET A 129 2.95 -10.91 0.37
N ARG A 130 3.48 -11.74 1.25
CA ARG A 130 4.43 -11.30 2.27
C ARG A 130 5.82 -11.15 1.65
N ALA A 131 6.62 -10.23 2.19
CA ALA A 131 7.98 -10.00 1.70
C ALA A 131 8.87 -11.25 1.85
N ASP A 132 8.73 -11.96 2.96
CA ASP A 132 9.44 -13.23 3.21
C ASP A 132 9.00 -14.36 2.27
N ASP A 133 7.72 -14.45 1.89
CA ASP A 133 7.23 -15.43 0.92
C ASP A 133 7.80 -15.17 -0.50
N ILE A 134 7.92 -13.89 -0.89
CA ILE A 134 8.54 -13.51 -2.16
C ILE A 134 10.03 -13.92 -2.18
N ALA A 135 10.73 -13.66 -1.08
CA ALA A 135 12.13 -14.06 -0.93
C ALA A 135 12.31 -15.60 -0.95
N ALA A 136 11.40 -16.33 -0.28
CA ALA A 136 11.38 -17.78 -0.26
C ALA A 136 11.06 -18.37 -1.65
N LEU A 137 10.15 -17.75 -2.40
CA LEU A 137 9.84 -18.18 -3.76
C LEU A 137 11.08 -18.11 -4.66
N TYR A 138 11.84 -16.99 -4.60
CA TYR A 138 13.11 -16.89 -5.33
C TYR A 138 14.10 -17.98 -4.90
N ALA A 139 14.26 -18.20 -3.60
CA ALA A 139 15.18 -19.22 -3.11
C ALA A 139 14.81 -20.63 -3.59
N LYS A 140 13.53 -20.86 -3.90
CA LYS A 140 13.03 -22.15 -4.43
C LYS A 140 13.12 -22.26 -5.95
N THR A 141 12.84 -21.20 -6.68
CA THR A 141 12.62 -21.24 -8.14
C THR A 141 13.67 -20.49 -8.95
N GLY A 142 14.41 -19.56 -8.34
CA GLY A 142 15.33 -18.63 -9.01
C GLY A 142 14.62 -17.50 -9.77
N ASP A 143 13.29 -17.42 -9.67
CA ASP A 143 12.50 -16.49 -10.47
C ASP A 143 11.35 -15.85 -9.68
N ILE A 144 11.13 -14.56 -9.92
CA ILE A 144 10.00 -13.77 -9.43
C ILE A 144 9.39 -12.90 -10.55
N PHE A 145 9.61 -13.27 -11.80
CA PHE A 145 9.25 -12.43 -12.95
C PHE A 145 7.75 -12.13 -13.02
N GLU A 146 6.91 -13.12 -12.75
CA GLU A 146 5.45 -12.94 -12.73
C GLU A 146 5.01 -11.99 -11.61
N ILE A 147 5.69 -12.02 -10.45
CA ILE A 147 5.41 -11.07 -9.36
C ILE A 147 5.82 -9.65 -9.75
N LYS A 148 6.96 -9.51 -10.42
CA LYS A 148 7.43 -8.20 -10.90
C LYS A 148 6.44 -7.52 -11.82
N LYS A 149 5.73 -8.29 -12.64
CA LYS A 149 4.78 -7.79 -13.64
C LYS A 149 3.35 -7.58 -13.15
N GLU A 150 3.04 -7.98 -11.93
CA GLU A 150 1.69 -7.79 -11.40
C GLU A 150 1.30 -6.30 -11.39
N PRO A 151 0.25 -5.89 -12.10
CA PRO A 151 -0.13 -4.48 -12.18
C PRO A 151 -0.47 -3.90 -10.81
N PHE A 152 -1.10 -4.69 -9.93
CA PHE A 152 -1.45 -4.29 -8.59
C PHE A 152 -0.93 -5.30 -7.55
N LEU A 153 0.21 -4.97 -6.93
CA LEU A 153 0.88 -5.80 -5.95
C LEU A 153 0.84 -5.16 -4.55
N CYS A 154 0.36 -5.93 -3.58
CA CYS A 154 0.44 -5.61 -2.16
C CYS A 154 1.52 -6.47 -1.49
N ILE A 155 2.55 -5.84 -0.95
CA ILE A 155 3.66 -6.49 -0.24
C ILE A 155 3.45 -6.26 1.26
N GLN A 156 3.22 -7.33 2.01
CA GLN A 156 3.06 -7.27 3.45
C GLN A 156 4.40 -7.45 4.16
N ASP A 157 4.58 -6.70 5.25
CA ASP A 157 5.70 -6.79 6.19
C ASP A 157 7.09 -6.63 5.54
N LEU A 158 7.24 -5.64 4.64
CA LEU A 158 8.53 -5.29 4.06
C LEU A 158 9.54 -4.96 5.17
N GLY A 159 10.72 -5.55 5.08
CA GLY A 159 11.78 -5.45 6.07
C GLY A 159 11.90 -6.65 7.00
N CYS A 160 10.95 -7.62 6.95
CA CYS A 160 11.00 -8.86 7.72
C CYS A 160 11.70 -10.00 6.96
N GLU A 161 11.86 -9.88 5.64
CA GLU A 161 12.51 -10.87 4.79
C GLU A 161 14.04 -10.91 4.99
N PRO A 162 14.72 -12.03 4.63
CA PRO A 162 16.17 -12.07 4.56
C PRO A 162 16.72 -10.99 3.62
N LEU A 163 17.88 -10.40 3.95
CA LEU A 163 18.53 -9.39 3.10
C LEU A 163 18.90 -9.96 1.74
N GLU A 164 19.30 -11.22 1.70
CA GLU A 164 19.64 -11.95 0.49
C GLU A 164 18.98 -13.34 0.48
N SER A 165 18.55 -13.76 -0.69
CA SER A 165 18.11 -15.13 -0.96
C SER A 165 19.09 -15.80 -1.92
N ILE A 166 19.25 -17.12 -1.78
CA ILE A 166 20.22 -17.90 -2.56
C ILE A 166 19.48 -18.92 -3.41
N TYR A 167 19.77 -18.93 -4.71
CA TYR A 167 19.34 -19.96 -5.64
C TYR A 167 20.52 -20.44 -6.49
N MET A 168 20.84 -21.73 -6.42
CA MET A 168 21.97 -22.35 -7.15
C MET A 168 23.29 -21.58 -7.02
N GLY A 169 23.59 -21.04 -5.83
CA GLY A 169 24.81 -20.24 -5.55
C GLY A 169 24.70 -18.76 -5.88
N ASN A 170 23.70 -18.32 -6.63
CA ASN A 170 23.46 -16.91 -6.90
C ASN A 170 22.78 -16.24 -5.70
N ARG A 171 23.35 -15.15 -5.20
CA ARG A 171 22.80 -14.32 -4.11
C ARG A 171 22.09 -13.10 -4.67
N MET A 172 20.91 -12.80 -4.18
CA MET A 172 20.15 -11.64 -4.62
C MET A 172 19.36 -11.04 -3.45
N ASN A 173 19.36 -9.71 -3.36
CA ASN A 173 18.36 -8.98 -2.58
C ASN A 173 17.07 -8.91 -3.41
N VAL A 174 16.16 -9.83 -3.15
CA VAL A 174 14.97 -10.07 -3.97
C VAL A 174 14.02 -8.88 -3.96
N LEU A 175 13.80 -8.30 -2.77
CA LEU A 175 12.89 -7.17 -2.65
C LEU A 175 13.48 -5.88 -3.23
N GLN A 176 14.81 -5.69 -3.13
CA GLN A 176 15.50 -4.59 -3.82
C GLN A 176 15.29 -4.66 -5.33
N ASP A 177 15.49 -5.83 -5.92
CA ASP A 177 15.33 -6.06 -7.36
C ASP A 177 13.87 -5.88 -7.81
N LEU A 178 12.91 -6.41 -7.05
CA LEU A 178 11.48 -6.24 -7.29
C LEU A 178 11.08 -4.75 -7.26
N LEU A 179 11.45 -4.03 -6.19
CA LEU A 179 11.08 -2.62 -6.01
C LEU A 179 11.76 -1.71 -7.02
N CYS A 180 13.00 -2.01 -7.40
CA CYS A 180 13.70 -1.30 -8.47
C CYS A 180 12.95 -1.45 -9.80
N TYR A 181 12.59 -2.68 -10.19
CA TYR A 181 11.84 -2.95 -11.42
C TYR A 181 10.49 -2.22 -11.43
N ARG A 182 9.75 -2.28 -10.33
CA ARG A 182 8.43 -1.66 -10.23
C ARG A 182 8.50 -0.13 -10.18
N GLY A 183 9.56 0.42 -9.59
CA GLY A 183 9.79 1.86 -9.54
C GLY A 183 10.03 2.51 -10.91
N ASP A 184 10.50 1.75 -11.89
CA ASP A 184 10.68 2.22 -13.27
C ASP A 184 9.38 2.13 -14.10
N ARG A 185 8.30 1.57 -13.55
CA ARG A 185 7.00 1.39 -14.20
C ARG A 185 5.95 2.34 -13.65
N ARG A 186 5.33 3.12 -14.53
CA ARG A 186 4.27 4.07 -14.16
C ARG A 186 2.88 3.44 -14.11
N ASP A 187 2.73 2.31 -14.77
CA ASP A 187 1.49 1.54 -14.94
C ASP A 187 1.23 0.55 -13.77
N PHE A 188 2.14 0.48 -12.80
CA PHE A 188 2.01 -0.43 -11.66
C PHE A 188 1.61 0.31 -10.38
N VAL A 189 0.68 -0.28 -9.64
CA VAL A 189 0.34 0.14 -8.27
C VAL A 189 1.00 -0.81 -7.28
N THR A 190 1.78 -0.26 -6.36
CA THR A 190 2.44 -1.04 -5.31
C THR A 190 1.97 -0.56 -3.96
N MET A 191 1.46 -1.46 -3.15
CA MET A 191 1.11 -1.20 -1.75
C MET A 191 2.06 -1.95 -0.83
N ILE A 192 2.49 -1.33 0.25
CA ILE A 192 3.45 -1.91 1.19
C ILE A 192 3.00 -1.66 2.62
N THR A 193 3.05 -2.70 3.47
CA THR A 193 3.10 -2.52 4.91
C THR A 193 4.52 -2.75 5.42
N SER A 194 4.96 -1.94 6.40
CA SER A 194 6.28 -2.08 7.01
C SER A 194 6.30 -1.60 8.46
N ASN A 195 7.20 -2.14 9.26
CA ASN A 195 7.54 -1.60 10.57
C ASN A 195 8.60 -0.50 10.48
N ILE A 196 9.22 -0.31 9.33
CA ILE A 196 10.28 0.68 9.10
C ILE A 196 9.65 1.91 8.45
N PRO A 197 9.81 3.13 9.00
CA PRO A 197 9.42 4.36 8.33
C PRO A 197 10.13 4.51 6.98
N LEU A 198 9.42 5.06 5.97
CA LEU A 198 9.94 5.15 4.60
C LEU A 198 11.23 5.98 4.49
N GLU A 199 11.34 7.03 5.31
CA GLU A 199 12.49 7.92 5.40
C GLU A 199 13.64 7.36 6.24
N HIS A 200 13.43 6.26 6.96
CA HIS A 200 14.42 5.71 7.88
C HIS A 200 15.64 5.16 7.13
N GLU A 201 16.82 5.32 7.74
CA GLU A 201 18.09 4.87 7.14
C GLU A 201 18.15 3.36 6.89
N ASP A 202 17.38 2.56 7.64
CA ASP A 202 17.31 1.11 7.45
C ASP A 202 16.71 0.72 6.10
N ILE A 203 15.76 1.51 5.57
CA ILE A 203 15.26 1.31 4.20
C ILE A 203 16.40 1.47 3.21
N ARG A 204 17.21 2.52 3.38
CA ARG A 204 18.38 2.78 2.54
C ARG A 204 19.46 1.71 2.66
N LYS A 205 19.74 1.27 3.90
CA LYS A 205 20.73 0.21 4.16
C LYS A 205 20.31 -1.13 3.56
N ARG A 206 19.00 -1.46 3.59
CA ARG A 206 18.48 -2.73 3.07
C ARG A 206 18.36 -2.76 1.56
N TYR A 207 17.85 -1.67 0.96
CA TYR A 207 17.44 -1.66 -0.45
C TYR A 207 18.21 -0.67 -1.32
N GLY A 208 19.05 0.17 -0.73
CA GLY A 208 19.84 1.19 -1.41
C GLY A 208 19.09 2.50 -1.65
N ASP A 209 19.84 3.57 -1.90
CA ASP A 209 19.31 4.93 -2.11
C ASP A 209 18.35 5.01 -3.30
N ARG A 210 18.68 4.31 -4.39
CA ARG A 210 17.86 4.30 -5.60
C ARG A 210 16.47 3.75 -5.33
N VAL A 211 16.36 2.62 -4.60
CA VAL A 211 15.06 2.00 -4.28
C VAL A 211 14.27 2.88 -3.33
N GLN A 212 14.90 3.44 -2.29
CA GLN A 212 14.23 4.37 -1.38
C GLN A 212 13.65 5.57 -2.14
N SER A 213 14.43 6.19 -3.03
CA SER A 213 13.96 7.29 -3.87
C SER A 213 12.77 6.90 -4.76
N ARG A 214 12.82 5.70 -5.38
CA ARG A 214 11.70 5.15 -6.18
C ARG A 214 10.46 4.90 -5.34
N MET A 215 10.59 4.37 -4.13
CA MET A 215 9.46 4.15 -3.23
C MET A 215 8.80 5.47 -2.85
N ILE A 216 9.58 6.53 -2.59
CA ILE A 216 9.07 7.88 -2.33
C ILE A 216 8.31 8.42 -3.55
N GLU A 217 8.79 8.15 -4.76
CA GLU A 217 8.15 8.59 -5.99
C GLU A 217 6.84 7.83 -6.28
N MET A 218 6.82 6.52 -6.08
CA MET A 218 5.74 5.65 -6.51
C MET A 218 4.63 5.41 -5.46
N MET A 219 4.77 5.94 -4.24
CA MET A 219 3.82 5.70 -3.15
C MET A 219 3.40 6.95 -2.40
N ASN A 220 2.24 6.87 -1.79
CA ASN A 220 1.79 7.79 -0.75
C ASN A 220 2.22 7.25 0.61
N TYR A 221 2.90 8.04 1.40
CA TYR A 221 3.36 7.62 2.71
C TYR A 221 2.30 7.90 3.78
N LEU A 222 1.81 6.86 4.43
CA LEU A 222 0.90 6.91 5.57
C LEU A 222 1.51 6.20 6.76
N THR A 223 1.11 6.60 7.95
CA THR A 223 1.54 5.95 9.20
C THR A 223 0.33 5.48 9.99
N LEU A 224 0.42 4.30 10.58
CA LEU A 224 -0.56 3.79 11.51
C LEU A 224 0.14 3.64 12.87
N THR A 225 -0.06 4.65 13.70
CA THR A 225 0.51 4.72 15.06
C THR A 225 -0.39 4.04 16.07
N GLY A 226 0.10 3.87 17.29
CA GLY A 226 -0.69 3.38 18.40
C GLY A 226 -0.11 2.16 19.09
N LYS A 227 -0.89 1.64 20.03
CA LYS A 227 -0.53 0.46 20.85
C LYS A 227 -0.64 -0.81 20.03
N ASP A 228 0.07 -1.85 20.50
CA ASP A 228 -0.14 -3.20 20.00
C ASP A 228 -1.56 -3.68 20.37
N ARG A 229 -2.45 -3.68 19.38
CA ARG A 229 -3.88 -4.03 19.54
C ARG A 229 -4.12 -5.51 19.81
N ARG A 230 -3.09 -6.36 19.64
CA ARG A 230 -3.16 -7.80 19.95
C ARG A 230 -3.09 -8.06 21.45
N LYS A 231 -2.51 -7.14 22.23
CA LYS A 231 -2.32 -7.30 23.68
C LYS A 231 -3.56 -6.97 24.51
N ASN A 232 -4.57 -6.31 23.95
CA ASN A 232 -5.81 -5.99 24.66
C ASN A 232 -6.82 -7.14 24.72
N ASN A 233 -6.58 -8.26 24.05
CA ASN A 233 -7.51 -9.41 24.02
C ASN A 233 -7.37 -10.33 25.25
N GLY A 234 -6.59 -9.94 26.30
CA GLY A 234 -6.33 -10.77 27.48
C GLY A 234 -6.86 -10.27 28.82
N ASN A 235 -7.35 -9.04 28.92
CA ASN A 235 -7.84 -8.48 30.20
C ASN A 235 -9.31 -8.05 30.12
N THR A 236 -10.21 -8.99 29.90
CA THR A 236 -11.56 -8.86 30.41
C THR A 236 -11.49 -9.37 31.85
N GLU A 237 -11.21 -8.49 32.80
CA GLU A 237 -11.47 -8.76 34.21
C GLU A 237 -12.96 -9.06 34.31
N VAL A 238 -13.29 -10.33 34.56
CA VAL A 238 -14.61 -10.75 35.00
C VAL A 238 -14.79 -10.18 36.39
N HIS A 239 -15.35 -8.98 36.49
CA HIS A 239 -15.89 -8.52 37.74
C HIS A 239 -17.08 -9.42 38.06
N SER A 240 -16.82 -10.50 38.78
CA SER A 240 -17.82 -11.23 39.52
C SER A 240 -18.36 -10.31 40.63
N ASN A 241 -19.42 -9.60 40.36
CA ASN A 241 -20.23 -9.02 41.42
C ASN A 241 -20.87 -10.17 42.20
N GLN A 242 -20.27 -10.47 43.32
CA GLN A 242 -20.98 -11.08 44.44
C GLN A 242 -21.86 -10.00 45.09
N LEU A 243 -23.14 -10.14 44.99
CA LEU A 243 -24.13 -10.09 46.08
C LEU A 243 -25.52 -10.26 45.49
#